data_cb1e7b9cb5ec899a985f6ff14f006eb9
#
_entry.id   cb1e7b9cb5ec899a985f6ff14f006eb9
#
_cell.length_a   1.000
_cell.length_b   1.000
_cell.length_c   1.000
_cell.angle_alpha   90.00
_cell.angle_beta   90.00
_cell.angle_gamma   90.00
#
_symmetry.space_group_name_H-M   'P 1'
#
loop_
_entity.id
_entity.type
_entity.pdbx_description
1 polymer ?
#
loop_
_entity_poly.entity_id
_entity_poly.type
_entity_poly.pdbx_seq_one_letter_code
_entity_poly.pdbx_strand_id
1 'polypeptide(L)'
;AMGAEVLVLHPGAHVGAGVEAGTAQIIDGLNQVLTADTPVFVALETMAGKGSEIGRTFEELKAIYGGCRHPEKLRVCFDTCHVNDAGYDIVNDYDGVMDQFDQILGLDQIAAFHINDSKNERNAHKDRHENFGKGHIGATALMQVIRDSRFETVPKILETPYYKDPEDKKKSYPPYKEEIAEIRSLL
;
A
#
# COMPACT_ATOMS: atom_id res chain seq x y z
N ALA A 1 -20.61 -1.11 15.50
CA ALA A 1 -19.22 -0.94 15.12
C ALA A 1 -18.79 -2.15 14.29
N MET A 2 -18.03 -1.96 13.24
CA MET A 2 -17.59 -3.04 12.33
C MET A 2 -16.48 -3.93 12.92
N GLY A 3 -15.92 -3.56 14.09
CA GLY A 3 -14.84 -4.30 14.73
C GLY A 3 -13.49 -4.21 13.97
N ALA A 4 -13.31 -3.18 13.14
CA ALA A 4 -12.06 -2.98 12.45
C ALA A 4 -10.94 -2.60 13.44
N GLU A 5 -9.79 -3.24 13.33
CA GLU A 5 -8.60 -2.96 14.14
C GLU A 5 -7.65 -2.00 13.43
N VAL A 6 -7.67 -2.00 12.11
CA VAL A 6 -6.82 -1.17 11.23
C VAL A 6 -7.69 -0.41 10.23
N LEU A 7 -7.40 0.87 10.06
CA LEU A 7 -7.97 1.74 9.02
C LEU A 7 -6.85 2.15 8.09
N VAL A 8 -6.95 1.82 6.80
CA VAL A 8 -5.99 2.27 5.80
C VAL A 8 -6.30 3.70 5.38
N LEU A 9 -5.28 4.52 5.28
CA LEU A 9 -5.37 5.93 4.91
C LEU A 9 -4.32 6.26 3.85
N HIS A 10 -4.76 6.75 2.67
CA HIS A 10 -3.87 7.50 1.78
C HIS A 10 -3.44 8.78 2.49
N PRO A 11 -2.14 9.04 2.70
CA PRO A 11 -1.70 10.18 3.51
C PRO A 11 -2.22 11.51 3.00
N GLY A 12 -2.20 11.71 1.68
CA GLY A 12 -2.66 12.94 1.05
C GLY A 12 -1.76 13.43 -0.07
N ALA A 13 -1.91 14.70 -0.43
CA ALA A 13 -1.17 15.32 -1.52
C ALA A 13 -0.85 16.78 -1.20
N HIS A 14 0.32 17.27 -1.68
CA HIS A 14 0.74 18.65 -1.41
C HIS A 14 0.12 19.71 -2.34
N VAL A 15 -0.54 19.31 -3.42
CA VAL A 15 -1.31 20.16 -4.36
C VAL A 15 -0.55 21.46 -4.75
N GLY A 16 0.73 21.31 -5.08
CA GLY A 16 1.58 22.44 -5.49
C GLY A 16 2.28 23.20 -4.36
N ALA A 17 1.94 22.95 -3.08
CA ALA A 17 2.58 23.62 -1.92
C ALA A 17 3.99 23.07 -1.59
N GLY A 18 4.37 21.93 -2.18
CA GLY A 18 5.61 21.23 -1.89
C GLY A 18 5.46 20.14 -0.81
N VAL A 19 6.33 19.13 -0.87
CA VAL A 19 6.25 17.95 0.01
C VAL A 19 6.29 18.30 1.48
N GLU A 20 7.19 19.22 1.88
CA GLU A 20 7.33 19.65 3.28
C GLU A 20 6.03 20.25 3.83
N ALA A 21 5.42 21.19 3.09
CA ALA A 21 4.17 21.83 3.50
C ALA A 21 3.00 20.83 3.54
N GLY A 22 2.91 19.94 2.54
CA GLY A 22 1.89 18.91 2.53
C GLY A 22 2.06 17.90 3.67
N THR A 23 3.29 17.47 3.97
CA THR A 23 3.59 16.60 5.10
C THR A 23 3.19 17.25 6.42
N ALA A 24 3.48 18.53 6.60
CA ALA A 24 3.07 19.28 7.80
C ALA A 24 1.54 19.31 7.96
N GLN A 25 0.79 19.50 6.88
CA GLN A 25 -0.68 19.47 6.90
C GLN A 25 -1.23 18.07 7.25
N ILE A 26 -0.63 17.00 6.74
CA ILE A 26 -1.00 15.62 7.08
C ILE A 26 -0.78 15.37 8.57
N ILE A 27 0.38 15.77 9.10
CA ILE A 27 0.73 15.65 10.51
C ILE A 27 -0.26 16.43 11.38
N ASP A 28 -0.60 17.66 11.00
CA ASP A 28 -1.58 18.47 11.73
C ASP A 28 -2.96 17.79 11.76
N GLY A 29 -3.43 17.27 10.62
CA GLY A 29 -4.68 16.54 10.54
C GLY A 29 -4.68 15.29 11.43
N LEU A 30 -3.63 14.46 11.37
CA LEU A 30 -3.49 13.28 12.22
C LEU A 30 -3.45 13.65 13.71
N ASN A 31 -2.74 14.72 14.07
CA ASN A 31 -2.65 15.20 15.45
C ASN A 31 -3.96 15.78 16.01
N GLN A 32 -4.91 16.14 15.14
CA GLN A 32 -6.25 16.58 15.57
C GLN A 32 -7.18 15.39 15.87
N VAL A 33 -6.97 14.25 15.23
CA VAL A 33 -7.89 13.11 15.33
C VAL A 33 -7.35 11.95 16.15
N LEU A 34 -6.01 11.77 16.20
CA LEU A 34 -5.40 10.69 16.96
C LEU A 34 -5.19 11.09 18.42
N THR A 35 -5.55 10.21 19.31
CA THR A 35 -5.33 10.30 20.76
C THR A 35 -4.77 9.00 21.29
N ALA A 36 -4.25 8.99 22.51
CA ALA A 36 -3.81 7.75 23.17
C ALA A 36 -4.92 6.70 23.27
N ASP A 37 -6.19 7.13 23.34
CA ASP A 37 -7.36 6.27 23.46
C ASP A 37 -7.97 5.87 22.10
N THR A 38 -7.38 6.31 20.97
CA THR A 38 -7.87 5.91 19.65
C THR A 38 -7.88 4.37 19.54
N PRO A 39 -9.06 3.73 19.30
CA PRO A 39 -9.20 2.29 19.43
C PRO A 39 -8.69 1.49 18.22
N VAL A 40 -8.31 2.16 17.14
CA VAL A 40 -7.85 1.55 15.89
C VAL A 40 -6.45 2.06 15.53
N PHE A 41 -5.70 1.26 14.79
CA PHE A 41 -4.49 1.76 14.13
C PHE A 41 -4.86 2.44 12.81
N VAL A 42 -4.17 3.52 12.48
CA VAL A 42 -4.24 4.16 11.16
C VAL A 42 -3.02 3.73 10.38
N ALA A 43 -3.22 2.90 9.38
CA ALA A 43 -2.17 2.44 8.48
C ALA A 43 -2.03 3.42 7.31
N LEU A 44 -0.93 4.16 7.30
CA LEU A 44 -0.57 5.03 6.17
C LEU A 44 -0.20 4.14 4.98
N GLU A 45 -0.83 4.35 3.85
CA GLU A 45 -0.53 3.58 2.66
C GLU A 45 0.73 4.10 1.96
N THR A 46 1.58 3.17 1.47
CA THR A 46 2.64 3.52 0.54
C THR A 46 2.02 3.99 -0.77
N MET A 47 2.45 5.13 -1.31
CA MET A 47 1.85 5.77 -2.47
C MET A 47 2.71 5.66 -3.72
N ALA A 48 2.09 5.64 -4.89
CA ALA A 48 2.77 5.58 -6.19
C ALA A 48 3.53 6.86 -6.56
N GLY A 49 3.22 7.98 -5.90
CA GLY A 49 3.76 9.30 -6.24
C GLY A 49 3.11 9.91 -7.48
N LYS A 50 1.84 9.58 -7.73
CA LYS A 50 1.08 10.16 -8.82
C LYS A 50 0.78 11.65 -8.54
N GLY A 51 1.23 12.51 -9.44
CA GLY A 51 1.04 13.95 -9.30
C GLY A 51 1.77 14.52 -8.08
N SER A 52 1.02 14.87 -7.05
CA SER A 52 1.55 15.49 -5.82
C SER A 52 1.30 14.65 -4.56
N GLU A 53 1.09 13.35 -4.70
CA GLU A 53 0.91 12.43 -3.58
C GLU A 53 2.12 12.42 -2.66
N ILE A 54 1.86 12.31 -1.35
CA ILE A 54 2.84 12.15 -0.28
C ILE A 54 2.75 10.74 0.29
N GLY A 55 3.90 10.17 0.69
CA GLY A 55 4.01 8.77 1.10
C GLY A 55 4.58 7.89 -0.01
N ARG A 56 5.14 8.51 -1.06
CA ARG A 56 5.81 7.82 -2.16
C ARG A 56 7.08 7.11 -1.72
N THR A 57 7.83 7.70 -0.79
CA THR A 57 9.04 7.08 -0.24
C THR A 57 8.84 6.70 1.23
N PHE A 58 9.62 5.73 1.68
CA PHE A 58 9.59 5.31 3.08
C PHE A 58 10.03 6.44 4.01
N GLU A 59 10.91 7.33 3.55
CA GLU A 59 11.34 8.53 4.28
C GLU A 59 10.19 9.54 4.43
N GLU A 60 9.33 9.71 3.42
CA GLU A 60 8.13 10.56 3.52
C GLU A 60 7.17 10.02 4.58
N LEU A 61 6.93 8.70 4.62
CA LEU A 61 6.15 8.07 5.68
C LEU A 61 6.82 8.25 7.05
N LYS A 62 8.14 8.05 7.14
CA LYS A 62 8.90 8.27 8.38
C LYS A 62 8.79 9.71 8.88
N ALA A 63 8.79 10.69 7.98
CA ALA A 63 8.61 12.09 8.35
C ALA A 63 7.23 12.35 8.98
N ILE A 64 6.16 11.72 8.45
CA ILE A 64 4.82 11.77 9.04
C ILE A 64 4.84 11.18 10.46
N TYR A 65 5.41 9.97 10.63
CA TYR A 65 5.56 9.34 11.96
C TYR A 65 6.26 10.26 12.96
N GLY A 66 7.38 10.87 12.54
CA GLY A 66 8.21 11.73 13.40
C GLY A 66 7.52 13.01 13.84
N GLY A 67 6.50 13.49 13.11
CA GLY A 67 5.74 14.69 13.45
C GLY A 67 4.44 14.43 14.23
N CYS A 68 3.98 13.17 14.28
CA CYS A 68 2.76 12.82 14.99
C CYS A 68 2.98 12.72 16.50
N ARG A 69 1.99 13.18 17.29
CA ARG A 69 1.99 13.08 18.76
C ARG A 69 1.76 11.67 19.26
N HIS A 70 1.05 10.86 18.48
CA HIS A 70 0.67 9.50 18.78
C HIS A 70 1.14 8.54 17.67
N PRO A 71 2.48 8.43 17.42
CA PRO A 71 3.01 7.57 16.38
C PRO A 71 2.75 6.08 16.67
N GLU A 72 2.52 5.71 17.94
CA GLU A 72 2.13 4.35 18.34
C GLU A 72 0.77 3.91 17.76
N LYS A 73 -0.06 4.86 17.31
CA LYS A 73 -1.33 4.60 16.62
C LYS A 73 -1.20 4.50 15.12
N LEU A 74 -0.01 4.78 14.59
CA LEU A 74 0.26 4.64 13.16
C LEU A 74 0.79 3.24 12.82
N ARG A 75 0.47 2.80 11.62
CA ARG A 75 0.98 1.61 10.96
C ARG A 75 1.16 1.91 9.47
N VAL A 76 1.64 0.95 8.72
CA VAL A 76 1.76 1.05 7.27
C VAL A 76 0.90 -0.01 6.60
N CYS A 77 0.22 0.38 5.53
CA CYS A 77 -0.28 -0.52 4.52
C CYS A 77 0.69 -0.52 3.34
N PHE A 78 1.27 -1.67 3.05
CA PHE A 78 2.23 -1.81 1.94
C PHE A 78 1.48 -2.26 0.68
N ASP A 79 1.30 -1.36 -0.29
CA ASP A 79 0.69 -1.67 -1.58
C ASP A 79 1.75 -2.02 -2.61
N THR A 80 1.67 -3.22 -3.20
CA THR A 80 2.65 -3.73 -4.15
C THR A 80 2.66 -2.95 -5.48
N CYS A 81 1.51 -2.50 -5.97
CA CYS A 81 1.42 -1.65 -7.14
C CYS A 81 2.06 -0.29 -6.87
N HIS A 82 1.75 0.32 -5.73
CA HIS A 82 2.24 1.66 -5.39
C HIS A 82 3.75 1.69 -5.21
N VAL A 83 4.34 0.74 -4.50
CA VAL A 83 5.80 0.71 -4.32
C VAL A 83 6.54 0.43 -5.64
N ASN A 84 6.00 -0.44 -6.50
CA ASN A 84 6.53 -0.64 -7.85
C ASN A 84 6.49 0.68 -8.65
N ASP A 85 5.34 1.33 -8.69
CA ASP A 85 5.13 2.57 -9.43
C ASP A 85 5.94 3.74 -8.83
N ALA A 86 6.24 3.72 -7.52
CA ALA A 86 7.13 4.66 -6.86
C ALA A 86 8.62 4.45 -7.19
N GLY A 87 9.01 3.27 -7.69
CA GLY A 87 10.36 2.97 -8.15
C GLY A 87 11.10 1.86 -7.41
N TYR A 88 10.53 1.29 -6.35
CA TYR A 88 11.11 0.16 -5.62
C TYR A 88 11.07 -1.12 -6.45
N ASP A 89 12.16 -1.88 -6.48
CA ASP A 89 12.28 -3.09 -7.30
C ASP A 89 11.82 -4.35 -6.57
N ILE A 90 10.51 -4.44 -6.31
CA ILE A 90 9.94 -5.63 -5.67
C ILE A 90 9.93 -6.88 -6.57
N VAL A 91 10.24 -6.73 -7.85
CA VAL A 91 10.28 -7.83 -8.81
C VAL A 91 11.63 -8.56 -8.77
N ASN A 92 12.72 -7.81 -8.73
CA ASN A 92 14.08 -8.39 -8.82
C ASN A 92 14.85 -8.30 -7.50
N ASP A 93 14.45 -7.44 -6.56
CA ASP A 93 15.16 -7.18 -5.30
C ASP A 93 14.17 -6.95 -4.14
N TYR A 94 13.19 -7.84 -3.98
CA TYR A 94 12.20 -7.74 -2.90
C TYR A 94 12.84 -7.66 -1.51
N ASP A 95 13.83 -8.50 -1.23
CA ASP A 95 14.49 -8.51 0.08
C ASP A 95 15.26 -7.20 0.34
N GLY A 96 15.92 -6.63 -0.66
CA GLY A 96 16.56 -5.32 -0.54
C GLY A 96 15.55 -4.20 -0.27
N VAL A 97 14.37 -4.25 -0.87
CA VAL A 97 13.28 -3.31 -0.57
C VAL A 97 12.78 -3.46 0.87
N MET A 98 12.61 -4.70 1.33
CA MET A 98 12.20 -4.97 2.72
C MET A 98 13.28 -4.55 3.73
N ASP A 99 14.55 -4.77 3.44
CA ASP A 99 15.67 -4.31 4.27
C ASP A 99 15.70 -2.78 4.37
N GLN A 100 15.47 -2.08 3.25
CA GLN A 100 15.35 -0.61 3.26
C GLN A 100 14.15 -0.16 4.11
N PHE A 101 13.00 -0.82 3.97
CA PHE A 101 11.82 -0.52 4.78
C PHE A 101 12.09 -0.72 6.26
N ASP A 102 12.74 -1.84 6.62
CA ASP A 102 13.09 -2.16 8.01
C ASP A 102 14.00 -1.11 8.64
N GLN A 103 15.03 -0.69 7.94
CA GLN A 103 15.97 0.35 8.41
C GLN A 103 15.28 1.70 8.67
N ILE A 104 14.26 2.05 7.88
CA ILE A 104 13.62 3.36 7.95
C ILE A 104 12.44 3.36 8.93
N LEU A 105 11.57 2.37 8.85
CA LEU A 105 10.30 2.33 9.58
C LEU A 105 10.23 1.18 10.59
N GLY A 106 10.81 0.02 10.26
CA GLY A 106 10.63 -1.24 10.97
C GLY A 106 9.57 -2.13 10.31
N LEU A 107 9.88 -3.41 10.08
CA LEU A 107 8.94 -4.36 9.47
C LEU A 107 7.69 -4.58 10.32
N ASP A 108 7.77 -4.44 11.62
CA ASP A 108 6.66 -4.53 12.57
C ASP A 108 5.61 -3.42 12.43
N GLN A 109 5.92 -2.37 11.66
CA GLN A 109 4.96 -1.32 11.32
C GLN A 109 4.00 -1.73 10.21
N ILE A 110 4.26 -2.78 9.45
CA ILE A 110 3.35 -3.25 8.39
C ILE A 110 2.16 -3.97 9.04
N ALA A 111 0.96 -3.38 8.90
CA ALA A 111 -0.28 -3.92 9.44
C ALA A 111 -1.22 -4.49 8.36
N ALA A 112 -0.97 -4.20 7.10
CA ALA A 112 -1.71 -4.76 5.97
C ALA A 112 -0.86 -4.71 4.70
N PHE A 113 -1.12 -5.63 3.79
CA PHE A 113 -0.68 -5.55 2.40
C PHE A 113 -1.87 -5.37 1.48
N HIS A 114 -1.76 -4.47 0.52
CA HIS A 114 -2.54 -4.51 -0.69
C HIS A 114 -1.74 -5.26 -1.75
N ILE A 115 -2.28 -6.38 -2.22
CA ILE A 115 -1.64 -7.25 -3.22
C ILE A 115 -2.24 -6.94 -4.58
N ASN A 116 -1.68 -5.96 -5.23
CA ASN A 116 -2.15 -5.47 -6.52
C ASN A 116 -1.01 -5.57 -7.54
N ASP A 117 -1.29 -6.11 -8.72
CA ASP A 117 -0.36 -5.99 -9.84
C ASP A 117 -0.45 -4.58 -10.43
N SER A 118 0.53 -4.16 -11.21
CA SER A 118 0.54 -2.85 -11.84
C SER A 118 0.43 -2.95 -13.36
N LYS A 119 -0.42 -2.09 -13.95
CA LYS A 119 -0.47 -1.88 -15.41
C LYS A 119 0.79 -1.23 -15.96
N ASN A 120 1.65 -0.73 -15.09
CA ASN A 120 2.78 0.10 -15.47
C ASN A 120 4.10 -0.59 -15.09
N GLU A 121 5.14 -0.23 -15.83
CA GLU A 121 6.50 -0.55 -15.43
C GLU A 121 6.90 0.19 -14.15
N ARG A 122 7.92 -0.32 -13.48
CA ARG A 122 8.50 0.31 -12.29
C ARG A 122 8.82 1.79 -12.53
N ASN A 123 8.58 2.61 -11.50
CA ASN A 123 8.85 4.06 -11.51
C ASN A 123 7.95 4.87 -12.46
N ALA A 124 6.76 4.39 -12.74
CA ALA A 124 5.81 5.07 -13.63
C ALA A 124 5.03 6.20 -12.97
N HIS A 125 4.90 6.22 -11.65
CA HIS A 125 4.12 7.19 -10.87
C HIS A 125 2.67 7.31 -11.34
N LYS A 126 1.97 6.17 -11.52
CA LYS A 126 0.64 6.14 -12.17
C LYS A 126 -0.49 5.68 -11.28
N ASP A 127 -0.26 4.78 -10.34
CA ASP A 127 -1.31 4.16 -9.55
C ASP A 127 -2.43 3.61 -10.47
N ARG A 128 -2.16 2.47 -11.08
CA ARG A 128 -3.11 1.75 -11.94
C ARG A 128 -3.00 0.26 -11.67
N HIS A 129 -3.86 -0.24 -10.79
CA HIS A 129 -3.94 -1.64 -10.46
C HIS A 129 -4.29 -2.50 -11.67
N GLU A 130 -3.70 -3.68 -11.73
CA GLU A 130 -4.03 -4.75 -12.65
C GLU A 130 -4.41 -6.01 -11.85
N ASN A 131 -5.09 -6.94 -12.48
CA ASN A 131 -5.47 -8.21 -11.90
C ASN A 131 -4.22 -9.05 -11.59
N PHE A 132 -4.33 -9.94 -10.60
CA PHE A 132 -3.21 -10.76 -10.12
C PHE A 132 -2.47 -11.47 -11.26
N GLY A 133 -1.17 -11.23 -11.36
CA GLY A 133 -0.30 -11.83 -12.37
C GLY A 133 -0.51 -11.36 -13.81
N LYS A 134 -1.33 -10.31 -14.04
CA LYS A 134 -1.63 -9.80 -15.39
C LYS A 134 -0.88 -8.51 -15.73
N GLY A 135 -0.17 -7.93 -14.77
CA GLY A 135 0.58 -6.69 -14.93
C GLY A 135 2.09 -6.88 -15.03
N HIS A 136 2.82 -5.82 -14.73
CA HIS A 136 4.28 -5.75 -14.85
C HIS A 136 5.01 -6.29 -13.62
N ILE A 137 4.34 -6.46 -12.46
CA ILE A 137 4.91 -7.10 -11.27
C ILE A 137 4.90 -8.62 -11.47
N GLY A 138 3.76 -9.17 -11.90
CA GLY A 138 3.58 -10.57 -12.22
C GLY A 138 3.39 -11.48 -11.00
N ALA A 139 2.78 -12.64 -11.25
CA ALA A 139 2.40 -13.58 -10.20
C ALA A 139 3.58 -14.05 -9.33
N THR A 140 4.77 -14.24 -9.91
CA THR A 140 5.94 -14.74 -9.18
C THR A 140 6.37 -13.78 -8.06
N ALA A 141 6.51 -12.49 -8.37
CA ALA A 141 6.89 -11.48 -7.39
C ALA A 141 5.78 -11.25 -6.35
N LEU A 142 4.52 -11.19 -6.77
CA LEU A 142 3.39 -11.08 -5.83
C LEU A 142 3.32 -12.29 -4.89
N MET A 143 3.57 -13.51 -5.38
CA MET A 143 3.63 -14.70 -4.54
C MET A 143 4.82 -14.70 -3.57
N GLN A 144 5.94 -14.06 -3.90
CA GLN A 144 7.03 -13.87 -2.95
C GLN A 144 6.57 -13.03 -1.76
N VAL A 145 5.87 -11.92 -1.99
CA VAL A 145 5.28 -11.09 -0.91
C VAL A 145 4.26 -11.88 -0.09
N ILE A 146 3.38 -12.65 -0.75
CA ILE A 146 2.33 -13.42 -0.08
C ILE A 146 2.91 -14.51 0.83
N ARG A 147 3.97 -15.18 0.38
CA ARG A 147 4.62 -16.30 1.09
C ARG A 147 5.64 -15.88 2.13
N ASP A 148 5.92 -14.59 2.26
CA ASP A 148 6.92 -14.10 3.20
C ASP A 148 6.49 -14.41 4.64
N SER A 149 7.23 -15.31 5.29
CA SER A 149 6.95 -15.78 6.65
C SER A 149 7.06 -14.68 7.71
N ARG A 150 7.78 -13.58 7.42
CA ARG A 150 7.85 -12.41 8.31
C ARG A 150 6.46 -11.79 8.52
N PHE A 151 5.54 -12.00 7.58
CA PHE A 151 4.20 -11.39 7.53
C PHE A 151 3.07 -12.42 7.48
N GLU A 152 3.26 -13.62 8.00
CA GLU A 152 2.28 -14.71 7.92
C GLU A 152 0.91 -14.30 8.46
N THR A 153 0.88 -13.55 9.56
CA THR A 153 -0.35 -13.11 10.22
C THR A 153 -0.89 -11.76 9.72
N VAL A 154 -0.13 -11.05 8.89
CA VAL A 154 -0.54 -9.76 8.34
C VAL A 154 -1.55 -9.98 7.21
N PRO A 155 -2.73 -9.32 7.23
CA PRO A 155 -3.74 -9.47 6.20
C PRO A 155 -3.23 -9.01 4.83
N LYS A 156 -3.61 -9.76 3.78
CA LYS A 156 -3.35 -9.46 2.38
C LYS A 156 -4.69 -9.24 1.69
N ILE A 157 -4.87 -8.09 1.08
CA ILE A 157 -6.12 -7.59 0.52
C ILE A 157 -5.92 -7.31 -0.97
N LEU A 158 -6.93 -7.63 -1.78
CA LEU A 158 -6.94 -7.34 -3.22
C LEU A 158 -7.83 -6.12 -3.48
N GLU A 159 -7.32 -5.18 -4.26
CA GLU A 159 -8.07 -4.02 -4.79
C GLU A 159 -8.03 -3.99 -6.32
N THR A 160 -7.94 -5.17 -6.90
CA THR A 160 -7.78 -5.39 -8.34
C THR A 160 -9.04 -4.96 -9.12
N PRO A 161 -8.88 -4.52 -10.38
CA PRO A 161 -10.00 -4.01 -11.15
C PRO A 161 -11.02 -5.09 -11.51
N TYR A 162 -12.29 -4.71 -11.57
CA TYR A 162 -13.37 -5.60 -11.98
C TYR A 162 -13.22 -6.04 -13.44
N TYR A 163 -13.51 -7.31 -13.70
CA TYR A 163 -13.61 -7.84 -15.05
C TYR A 163 -14.78 -7.21 -15.80
N LYS A 164 -14.54 -6.83 -17.05
CA LYS A 164 -15.60 -6.36 -17.95
C LYS A 164 -16.29 -7.56 -18.57
N ASP A 165 -17.64 -7.49 -18.65
CA ASP A 165 -18.41 -8.47 -19.40
C ASP A 165 -18.04 -8.40 -20.89
N PRO A 166 -17.69 -9.52 -21.54
CA PRO A 166 -17.33 -9.54 -22.96
C PRO A 166 -18.49 -9.11 -23.87
N GLU A 167 -19.74 -9.43 -23.47
CA GLU A 167 -20.94 -9.17 -24.28
C GLU A 167 -21.61 -7.84 -23.93
N ASP A 168 -21.46 -7.37 -22.68
CA ASP A 168 -22.04 -6.12 -22.22
C ASP A 168 -21.02 -5.28 -21.43
N LYS A 169 -20.34 -4.36 -22.10
CA LYS A 169 -19.31 -3.48 -21.51
C LYS A 169 -19.81 -2.59 -20.35
N LYS A 170 -21.12 -2.49 -20.13
CA LYS A 170 -21.70 -1.78 -18.98
C LYS A 170 -21.71 -2.64 -17.73
N LYS A 171 -21.59 -3.95 -17.87
CA LYS A 171 -21.49 -4.88 -16.73
C LYS A 171 -20.05 -5.15 -16.37
N SER A 172 -19.84 -5.36 -15.09
CA SER A 172 -18.53 -5.77 -14.55
C SER A 172 -18.72 -6.68 -13.34
N TYR A 173 -17.77 -7.56 -13.12
CA TYR A 173 -17.80 -8.57 -12.06
C TYR A 173 -16.55 -8.45 -11.19
N PRO A 174 -16.69 -8.62 -9.85
CA PRO A 174 -15.55 -8.65 -8.95
C PRO A 174 -14.66 -9.85 -9.26
N PRO A 175 -13.32 -9.69 -9.37
CA PRO A 175 -12.40 -10.78 -9.71
C PRO A 175 -11.99 -11.63 -8.50
N TYR A 176 -12.29 -11.16 -7.29
CA TYR A 176 -11.65 -11.62 -6.05
C TYR A 176 -11.78 -13.11 -5.78
N LYS A 177 -12.92 -13.73 -6.13
CA LYS A 177 -13.13 -15.17 -5.91
C LYS A 177 -12.15 -16.00 -6.73
N GLU A 178 -11.99 -15.67 -8.00
CA GLU A 178 -11.12 -16.34 -8.95
C GLU A 178 -9.65 -16.10 -8.59
N GLU A 179 -9.27 -14.85 -8.31
CA GLU A 179 -7.90 -14.47 -7.94
C GLU A 179 -7.48 -15.11 -6.60
N ILE A 180 -8.35 -15.13 -5.59
CA ILE A 180 -8.05 -15.81 -4.32
C ILE A 180 -7.90 -17.31 -4.52
N ALA A 181 -8.71 -17.92 -5.39
CA ALA A 181 -8.58 -19.34 -5.71
C ALA A 181 -7.26 -19.64 -6.44
N GLU A 182 -6.86 -18.78 -7.38
CA GLU A 182 -5.57 -18.87 -8.07
C GLU A 182 -4.41 -18.75 -7.08
N ILE A 183 -4.39 -17.71 -6.26
CA ILE A 183 -3.36 -17.49 -5.23
C ILE A 183 -3.25 -18.70 -4.30
N ARG A 184 -4.38 -19.24 -3.82
CA ARG A 184 -4.40 -20.42 -2.95
C ARG A 184 -3.88 -21.68 -3.63
N SER A 185 -4.05 -21.81 -4.93
CA SER A 185 -3.51 -22.96 -5.69
C SER A 185 -1.98 -22.89 -5.85
N LEU A 186 -1.41 -21.70 -5.66
CA LEU A 186 0.02 -21.44 -5.74
C LEU A 186 0.71 -21.48 -4.36
N LEU A 187 -0.03 -21.53 -3.24
CA LEU A 187 0.53 -21.68 -1.89
C LEU A 187 0.99 -23.12 -1.63
#